data_05df9c6760e427d63bce05ecbbf1cac4
#
_entry.id   05df9c6760e427d63bce05ecbbf1cac4
#
_cell.length_a   1.000
_cell.length_b   1.000
_cell.length_c   1.000
_cell.angle_alpha   90.00
_cell.angle_beta   90.00
_cell.angle_gamma   90.00
#
_symmetry.space_group_name_H-M   'P 1'
#
loop_
_entity.id
_entity.type
_entity.pdbx_description
1 polymer ?
#
loop_
_entity_poly.entity_id
_entity_poly.type
_entity_poly.pdbx_seq_one_letter_code
_entity_poly.pdbx_strand_id
1 'polypeptide(L)'
;MSNHSIIRNTIFSALTEICGTDKVVNNPNLDLFANGLLDSFGLVELMVTIHEQLDIDIAPTEVERETWSTPERIIQYLEEKM
;
A
#
# COMPACT_ATOMS: atom_id res chain seq x y z
N MET A 1 -3.61 -21.55 -1.41
CA MET A 1 -3.91 -20.12 -1.43
C MET A 1 -2.65 -19.33 -1.66
N SER A 2 -2.74 -18.36 -2.53
CA SER A 2 -1.55 -17.62 -2.88
C SER A 2 -1.38 -16.40 -1.98
N ASN A 3 -0.15 -16.10 -1.60
CA ASN A 3 0.18 -14.90 -0.81
C ASN A 3 -0.25 -13.64 -1.53
N HIS A 4 -0.35 -13.71 -2.85
CA HIS A 4 -0.79 -12.63 -3.70
C HIS A 4 -2.16 -12.08 -3.30
N SER A 5 -3.14 -12.97 -3.06
CA SER A 5 -4.48 -12.56 -2.65
C SER A 5 -4.49 -11.90 -1.28
N ILE A 6 -3.68 -12.41 -0.37
CA ILE A 6 -3.57 -11.87 0.99
C ILE A 6 -2.99 -10.45 0.95
N ILE A 7 -1.91 -10.26 0.19
CA ILE A 7 -1.26 -8.97 0.04
C ILE A 7 -2.24 -7.97 -0.56
N ARG A 8 -2.90 -8.36 -1.64
CA ARG A 8 -3.83 -7.50 -2.35
C ARG A 8 -4.98 -7.04 -1.46
N ASN A 9 -5.60 -7.98 -0.77
CA ASN A 9 -6.71 -7.66 0.14
C ASN A 9 -6.27 -6.77 1.29
N THR A 10 -5.12 -7.03 1.87
CA THR A 10 -4.59 -6.24 2.98
C THR A 10 -4.31 -4.81 2.54
N ILE A 11 -3.67 -4.64 1.38
CA ILE A 11 -3.32 -3.30 0.89
C ILE A 11 -4.57 -2.50 0.55
N PHE A 12 -5.53 -3.09 -0.16
CA PHE A 12 -6.76 -2.36 -0.50
C PHE A 12 -7.55 -1.99 0.75
N SER A 13 -7.64 -2.88 1.71
CA SER A 13 -8.32 -2.61 2.98
C SER A 13 -7.65 -1.48 3.74
N ALA A 14 -6.31 -1.54 3.87
CA ALA A 14 -5.55 -0.52 4.57
C ALA A 14 -5.65 0.84 3.89
N LEU A 15 -5.54 0.87 2.57
CA LEU A 15 -5.63 2.12 1.82
C LEU A 15 -7.03 2.73 1.90
N THR A 16 -8.06 1.90 1.89
CA THR A 16 -9.43 2.38 2.03
C THR A 16 -9.61 3.10 3.37
N GLU A 17 -9.05 2.56 4.43
CA GLU A 17 -9.11 3.19 5.75
C GLU A 17 -8.27 4.46 5.82
N ILE A 18 -7.04 4.40 5.34
CA ILE A 18 -6.11 5.53 5.42
C ILE A 18 -6.57 6.69 4.55
N CYS A 19 -7.01 6.40 3.34
CA CYS A 19 -7.46 7.42 2.39
C CYS A 19 -8.90 7.87 2.63
N GLY A 20 -9.66 7.10 3.38
CA GLY A 20 -11.06 7.41 3.67
C GLY A 20 -11.98 7.29 2.47
N THR A 21 -11.60 6.50 1.49
CA THR A 21 -12.39 6.32 0.26
C THR A 21 -12.09 4.96 -0.36
N ASP A 22 -13.06 4.40 -1.07
CA ASP A 22 -12.89 3.14 -1.78
C ASP A 22 -12.44 3.34 -3.24
N LYS A 23 -12.13 4.57 -3.63
CA LYS A 23 -11.63 4.86 -4.97
C LYS A 23 -10.37 4.05 -5.31
N VAL A 24 -9.56 3.77 -4.29
CA VAL A 24 -8.32 3.00 -4.46
C VAL A 24 -8.59 1.58 -4.94
N VAL A 25 -9.71 0.99 -4.53
CA VAL A 25 -10.09 -0.36 -4.92
C VAL A 25 -10.52 -0.41 -6.38
N ASN A 26 -11.27 0.62 -6.80
CA ASN A 26 -11.78 0.71 -8.16
C ASN A 26 -10.73 1.21 -9.16
N ASN A 27 -9.68 1.85 -8.66
CA ASN A 27 -8.64 2.44 -9.50
C ASN A 27 -7.25 2.07 -8.98
N PRO A 28 -6.80 0.81 -9.19
CA PRO A 28 -5.51 0.36 -8.66
C PRO A 28 -4.29 1.10 -9.24
N ASN A 29 -4.49 1.85 -10.30
CA ASN A 29 -3.43 2.67 -10.91
C ASN A 29 -3.56 4.16 -10.59
N LEU A 30 -4.44 4.49 -9.65
CA LEU A 30 -4.63 5.87 -9.21
C LEU A 30 -3.41 6.36 -8.44
N ASP A 31 -2.87 7.51 -8.83
CA ASP A 31 -1.73 8.10 -8.13
C ASP A 31 -2.19 8.68 -6.80
N LEU A 32 -1.81 8.02 -5.72
CA LEU A 32 -2.26 8.36 -4.38
C LEU A 32 -1.71 9.71 -3.91
N PHE A 33 -0.46 10.00 -4.23
CA PHE A 33 0.17 11.27 -3.83
C PHE A 33 -0.35 12.44 -4.65
N ALA A 34 -0.45 12.25 -5.96
CA ALA A 34 -0.91 13.31 -6.84
C ALA A 34 -2.36 13.72 -6.56
N ASN A 35 -3.17 12.77 -6.10
CA ASN A 35 -4.57 13.03 -5.78
C ASN A 35 -4.81 13.40 -4.31
N GLY A 36 -3.73 13.54 -3.54
CA GLY A 36 -3.83 13.93 -2.14
C GLY A 36 -4.45 12.88 -1.23
N LEU A 37 -4.50 11.63 -1.68
CA LEU A 37 -5.09 10.53 -0.92
C LEU A 37 -4.10 9.93 0.08
N LEU A 38 -2.82 10.07 -0.19
CA LEU A 38 -1.76 9.53 0.67
C LEU A 38 -0.71 10.60 0.90
N ASP A 39 -0.34 10.82 2.15
CA ASP A 39 0.74 11.71 2.54
C ASP A 39 1.77 10.94 3.36
N SER A 40 2.76 11.65 3.90
CA SER A 40 3.81 11.03 4.71
C SER A 40 3.25 10.29 5.93
N PHE A 41 2.21 10.83 6.51
CA PHE A 41 1.53 10.22 7.66
C PHE A 41 0.84 8.93 7.28
N GLY A 42 0.06 8.99 6.21
CA GLY A 42 -0.64 7.81 5.71
C GLY A 42 0.33 6.72 5.28
N LEU A 43 1.45 7.11 4.70
CA LEU A 43 2.49 6.17 4.30
C LEU A 43 3.06 5.42 5.50
N VAL A 44 3.34 6.12 6.59
CA VAL A 44 3.82 5.49 7.82
C VAL A 44 2.78 4.54 8.39
N GLU A 45 1.51 4.95 8.42
CA GLU A 45 0.43 4.08 8.86
C GLU A 45 0.33 2.82 8.01
N LEU A 46 0.50 2.96 6.71
CA LEU A 46 0.47 1.83 5.79
C LEU A 46 1.62 0.87 6.08
N MET A 47 2.81 1.40 6.33
CA MET A 47 3.98 0.58 6.67
C MET A 47 3.76 -0.21 7.95
N VAL A 48 3.18 0.43 8.97
CA VAL A 48 2.86 -0.22 10.24
C VAL A 48 1.84 -1.34 10.02
N THR A 49 0.80 -1.06 9.24
CA THR A 49 -0.23 -2.04 8.93
C THR A 49 0.35 -3.26 8.20
N ILE A 50 1.23 -3.02 7.24
CA ILE A 50 1.89 -4.08 6.49
C ILE A 50 2.70 -4.97 7.43
N HIS A 51 3.45 -4.35 8.33
CA HIS A 51 4.25 -5.08 9.31
C HIS A 51 3.37 -5.94 10.22
N GLU A 52 2.29 -5.38 10.72
CA GLU A 52 1.38 -6.08 11.62
C GLU A 52 0.59 -7.20 10.95
N GLN A 53 0.12 -6.97 9.74
CA GLN A 53 -0.78 -7.89 9.06
C GLN A 53 -0.06 -8.92 8.19
N LEU A 54 1.05 -8.53 7.58
CA LEU A 54 1.78 -9.37 6.64
C LEU A 54 3.14 -9.83 7.16
N ASP A 55 3.56 -9.29 8.29
CA ASP A 55 4.86 -9.59 8.90
C ASP A 55 6.01 -9.29 7.93
N ILE A 56 5.87 -8.23 7.17
CA ILE A 56 6.90 -7.77 6.24
C ILE A 56 7.55 -6.52 6.80
N ASP A 57 8.86 -6.55 6.99
CA ASP A 57 9.62 -5.42 7.47
C ASP A 57 10.04 -4.54 6.28
N ILE A 58 9.69 -3.27 6.36
CA ILE A 58 10.07 -2.30 5.33
C ILE A 58 10.77 -1.14 6.00
N ALA A 59 12.03 -0.92 5.65
CA ALA A 59 12.78 0.22 6.16
C ALA A 59 12.29 1.50 5.48
N PRO A 60 12.16 2.61 6.22
CA PRO A 60 11.77 3.88 5.61
C PRO A 60 12.65 4.30 4.43
N THR A 61 13.92 3.89 4.45
CA THR A 61 14.87 4.20 3.38
C THR A 61 14.59 3.40 2.10
N GLU A 62 13.81 2.33 2.19
CA GLU A 62 13.43 1.52 1.03
C GLU A 62 12.25 2.11 0.28
N VAL A 63 11.49 3.00 0.93
CA VAL A 63 10.26 3.53 0.36
C VAL A 63 10.57 4.68 -0.58
N GLU A 64 10.22 4.50 -1.84
CA GLU A 64 10.35 5.53 -2.86
C GLU A 64 8.95 5.96 -3.28
N ARG A 65 8.77 7.26 -3.46
CA ARG A 65 7.49 7.82 -3.82
C ARG A 65 6.92 7.18 -5.10
N GLU A 66 7.76 6.97 -6.09
CA GLU A 66 7.34 6.36 -7.35
C GLU A 66 6.84 4.93 -7.14
N THR A 67 7.57 4.16 -6.36
CA THR A 67 7.24 2.76 -6.10
C THR A 67 5.95 2.63 -5.31
N TRP A 68 5.63 3.61 -4.50
CA TRP A 68 4.46 3.60 -3.61
C TRP A 68 3.36 4.54 -4.06
N SER A 69 3.39 5.00 -5.31
CA SER A 69 2.43 5.99 -5.80
C SER A 69 1.05 5.42 -6.12
N THR A 70 0.97 4.14 -6.44
CA THR A 70 -0.32 3.51 -6.74
C THR A 70 -0.51 2.23 -5.95
N PRO A 71 -1.77 1.83 -5.68
CA PRO A 71 -2.03 0.56 -4.99
C PRO A 71 -1.37 -0.63 -5.68
N GLU A 72 -1.43 -0.68 -7.00
CA GLU A 72 -0.85 -1.79 -7.76
C GLU A 72 0.65 -1.87 -7.60
N ARG A 73 1.33 -0.73 -7.61
CA ARG A 73 2.79 -0.69 -7.42
C ARG A 73 3.19 -1.13 -6.02
N ILE A 74 2.42 -0.74 -5.02
CA ILE A 74 2.65 -1.18 -3.64
C ILE A 74 2.53 -2.69 -3.55
N ILE A 75 1.48 -3.24 -4.14
CA ILE A 75 1.24 -4.69 -4.14
C ILE A 75 2.39 -5.42 -4.81
N GLN A 76 2.83 -4.96 -5.98
CA GLN A 76 3.94 -5.57 -6.70
C GLN A 76 5.24 -5.54 -5.89
N TYR A 77 5.50 -4.42 -5.22
CA TYR A 77 6.69 -4.28 -4.38
C TYR A 77 6.70 -5.31 -3.26
N LEU A 78 5.55 -5.50 -2.61
CA LEU A 78 5.43 -6.45 -1.52
C LEU A 78 5.52 -7.90 -2.00
N GLU A 79 4.97 -8.19 -3.16
CA GLU A 79 5.07 -9.51 -3.75
C GLU A 79 6.53 -9.91 -4.02
N GLU A 80 7.34 -8.96 -4.42
CA GLU A 80 8.76 -9.18 -4.66
C GLU A 80 9.52 -9.45 -3.37
N LYS A 81 9.07 -8.89 -2.25
CA LYS A 81 9.70 -9.10 -0.95
C LYS A 81 9.35 -10.45 -0.34
N MET A 82 8.28 -11.03 -0.75
CA MET A 82 7.87 -12.35 -0.29
C MET A 82 8.39 -13.43 -1.23
#